data_1fad4971cd3ad92bc502c27827a96582
#
_entry.id   1fad4971cd3ad92bc502c27827a96582
#
_cell.length_a   1.000
_cell.length_b   1.000
_cell.length_c   1.000
_cell.angle_alpha   90.00
_cell.angle_beta   90.00
_cell.angle_gamma   90.00
#
_symmetry.space_group_name_H-M   'P 1'
#
loop_
_entity.id
_entity.type
_entity.pdbx_description
1 polymer ?
#
loop_
_entity_poly.entity_id
_entity_poly.type
_entity_poly.pdbx_seq_one_letter_code
_entity_poly.pdbx_strand_id
1 'polypeptide(L)'
;MSDIAVTSSAELLGGFRITIDGRTVTNWRAGKSQALVQYLLLHRGRPVSRDTLRSALWPHLPPSAGATSVKAAVHGARRALCPAGERHAAVRIASVDGGYLLEADQLRIDVATFERRIAAATAAVAAGDRLLAAGHLRRAVEVYRGDLLPTQDAEWAVAEREWCRVRALHALRLLSDLALESGDWWAAIRWNRRALEVDPYDPAAFTVLADCHRQLGITAAALRWDELAQSRLAQV
;
A
#
# COMPACT_ATOMS: atom_id res chain seq x y z
N MET A 1 -16.76 -26.56 1.57
CA MET A 1 -15.36 -26.13 1.77
C MET A 1 -15.41 -24.92 2.66
N SER A 2 -15.07 -25.09 3.93
CA SER A 2 -15.16 -24.03 4.95
C SER A 2 -14.21 -22.90 4.57
N ASP A 3 -14.77 -21.71 4.44
CA ASP A 3 -14.03 -20.45 4.33
C ASP A 3 -13.24 -20.28 5.65
N ILE A 4 -11.98 -20.68 5.65
CA ILE A 4 -11.09 -20.44 6.79
C ILE A 4 -10.91 -18.93 6.83
N ALA A 5 -11.68 -18.27 7.69
CA ALA A 5 -11.54 -16.85 7.94
C ALA A 5 -10.07 -16.56 8.21
N VAL A 6 -9.45 -15.73 7.37
CA VAL A 6 -8.06 -15.31 7.53
C VAL A 6 -8.00 -14.52 8.84
N THR A 7 -7.56 -15.17 9.90
CA THR A 7 -7.50 -14.59 11.24
C THR A 7 -6.28 -13.67 11.42
N SER A 8 -5.35 -13.69 10.46
CA SER A 8 -4.11 -12.91 10.51
C SER A 8 -3.93 -12.04 9.27
N SER A 9 -3.67 -10.74 9.48
CA SER A 9 -3.49 -9.75 8.41
C SER A 9 -2.53 -8.63 8.82
N ALA A 10 -1.87 -8.02 7.81
CA ALA A 10 -1.13 -6.77 7.95
C ALA A 10 -1.68 -5.75 6.96
N GLU A 11 -2.03 -4.60 7.47
CA GLU A 11 -2.49 -3.42 6.75
C GLU A 11 -1.38 -2.38 6.77
N LEU A 12 -0.92 -1.97 5.58
CA LEU A 12 0.12 -0.98 5.39
C LEU A 12 -0.38 0.20 4.53
N LEU A 13 -1.44 -0.02 3.75
CA LEU A 13 -2.05 0.98 2.86
C LEU A 13 -3.12 1.78 3.62
N GLY A 14 -2.88 3.09 3.82
CA GLY A 14 -3.75 4.00 4.58
C GLY A 14 -3.47 3.99 6.09
N GLY A 15 -2.47 3.25 6.56
CA GLY A 15 -2.07 3.16 7.96
C GLY A 15 -1.24 1.94 8.27
N PHE A 16 -0.98 1.67 9.56
CA PHE A 16 -0.29 0.45 9.95
C PHE A 16 -1.07 -0.30 11.03
N ARG A 17 -1.44 -1.54 10.72
CA ARG A 17 -2.10 -2.45 11.65
C ARG A 17 -1.68 -3.89 11.36
N ILE A 18 -1.34 -4.64 12.38
CA ILE A 18 -1.17 -6.10 12.29
C ILE A 18 -2.19 -6.76 13.21
N THR A 19 -2.89 -7.74 12.70
CA THR A 19 -3.79 -8.62 13.44
C THR A 19 -3.27 -10.04 13.32
N ILE A 20 -3.07 -10.74 14.43
CA ILE A 20 -2.62 -12.12 14.50
C ILE A 20 -3.66 -12.90 15.28
N ASP A 21 -4.24 -13.93 14.68
CA ASP A 21 -5.30 -14.77 15.26
C ASP A 21 -6.44 -13.94 15.88
N GLY A 22 -6.88 -12.91 15.13
CA GLY A 22 -7.94 -11.99 15.53
C GLY A 22 -7.54 -10.92 16.55
N ARG A 23 -6.30 -10.90 17.03
CA ARG A 23 -5.81 -9.91 18.00
C ARG A 23 -4.93 -8.86 17.33
N THR A 24 -5.27 -7.58 17.49
CA THR A 24 -4.44 -6.49 17.00
C THR A 24 -3.19 -6.32 17.87
N VAL A 25 -2.04 -6.23 17.20
CA VAL A 25 -0.75 -5.98 17.86
C VAL A 25 -0.62 -4.49 18.18
N THR A 26 -0.72 -4.13 19.45
CA THR A 26 -0.66 -2.73 19.92
C THR A 26 0.58 -2.43 20.77
N ASN A 27 1.23 -3.45 21.33
CA ASN A 27 2.29 -3.29 22.32
C ASN A 27 3.68 -3.20 21.68
N TRP A 28 3.89 -2.15 20.88
CA TRP A 28 5.19 -1.83 20.28
C TRP A 28 6.10 -1.16 21.31
N ARG A 29 6.90 -1.97 22.01
CA ARG A 29 7.92 -1.43 22.94
C ARG A 29 9.11 -0.95 22.13
N ALA A 30 9.48 0.33 22.29
CA ALA A 30 10.53 1.04 21.55
C ALA A 30 10.18 1.27 20.07
N GLY A 31 10.10 2.54 19.63
CA GLY A 31 9.59 2.98 18.34
C GLY A 31 10.20 2.33 17.09
N LYS A 32 11.42 1.78 17.19
CA LYS A 32 12.09 1.11 16.06
C LYS A 32 11.68 -0.36 15.88
N SER A 33 11.05 -1.03 16.86
CA SER A 33 10.54 -2.40 16.69
C SER A 33 9.39 -2.44 15.68
N GLN A 34 8.51 -1.45 15.69
CA GLN A 34 7.44 -1.31 14.71
C GLN A 34 8.00 -1.03 13.31
N ALA A 35 8.90 -0.06 13.18
CA ALA A 35 9.54 0.28 11.92
C ALA A 35 10.33 -0.90 11.32
N LEU A 36 10.98 -1.72 12.17
CA LEU A 36 11.64 -2.94 11.75
C LEU A 36 10.65 -3.95 11.15
N VAL A 37 9.50 -4.15 11.77
CA VAL A 37 8.47 -5.06 11.24
C VAL A 37 7.88 -4.51 9.95
N GLN A 38 7.61 -3.22 9.85
CA GLN A 38 7.17 -2.56 8.63
C GLN A 38 8.15 -2.79 7.48
N TYR A 39 9.44 -2.57 7.72
CA TYR A 39 10.50 -2.81 6.75
C TYR A 39 10.55 -4.27 6.31
N LEU A 40 10.54 -5.22 7.25
CA LEU A 40 10.59 -6.64 6.96
C LEU A 40 9.33 -7.14 6.23
N LEU A 41 8.15 -6.57 6.47
CA LEU A 41 6.92 -6.89 5.73
C LEU A 41 7.02 -6.52 4.25
N LEU A 42 7.66 -5.39 3.92
CA LEU A 42 7.93 -5.01 2.53
C LEU A 42 8.97 -5.92 1.86
N HIS A 43 9.89 -6.49 2.65
CA HIS A 43 10.94 -7.41 2.19
C HIS A 43 10.65 -8.89 2.54
N ARG A 44 9.38 -9.23 2.74
CA ARG A 44 8.93 -10.57 3.12
C ARG A 44 9.47 -11.67 2.21
N GLY A 45 9.80 -12.82 2.79
CA GLY A 45 10.34 -13.96 2.05
C GLY A 45 11.78 -13.79 1.55
N ARG A 46 12.44 -12.67 1.90
CA ARG A 46 13.84 -12.40 1.55
C ARG A 46 14.65 -12.14 2.82
N PRO A 47 15.85 -12.72 2.97
CA PRO A 47 16.75 -12.37 4.05
C PRO A 47 17.18 -10.90 3.93
N VAL A 48 17.15 -10.18 5.05
CA VAL A 48 17.63 -8.79 5.13
C VAL A 48 18.86 -8.77 6.05
N SER A 49 19.98 -8.24 5.56
CA SER A 49 21.22 -8.18 6.33
C SER A 49 21.10 -7.24 7.53
N ARG A 50 21.93 -7.46 8.56
CA ARG A 50 21.97 -6.55 9.72
C ARG A 50 22.41 -5.15 9.32
N ASP A 51 23.33 -5.03 8.35
CA ASP A 51 23.81 -3.75 7.86
C ASP A 51 22.73 -2.99 7.08
N THR A 52 21.95 -3.68 6.25
CA THR A 52 20.79 -3.10 5.57
C THR A 52 19.76 -2.58 6.57
N LEU A 53 19.40 -3.38 7.58
CA LEU A 53 18.49 -2.95 8.64
C LEU A 53 19.03 -1.76 9.43
N ARG A 54 20.33 -1.78 9.75
CA ARG A 54 20.97 -0.65 10.42
C ARG A 54 20.87 0.62 9.59
N SER A 55 21.26 0.55 8.33
CA SER A 55 21.25 1.72 7.43
C SER A 55 19.82 2.26 7.22
N ALA A 56 18.85 1.39 7.07
CA ALA A 56 17.46 1.80 6.88
C ALA A 56 16.82 2.42 8.14
N LEU A 57 17.11 1.86 9.32
CA LEU A 57 16.41 2.26 10.54
C LEU A 57 17.20 3.24 11.42
N TRP A 58 18.52 3.26 11.30
CA TRP A 58 19.43 4.13 12.06
C TRP A 58 20.55 4.70 11.18
N PRO A 59 20.24 5.47 10.11
CA PRO A 59 21.23 5.97 9.16
C PRO A 59 22.33 6.82 9.83
N HIS A 60 22.03 7.45 10.97
CA HIS A 60 22.95 8.36 11.68
C HIS A 60 23.79 7.67 12.77
N LEU A 61 23.57 6.37 13.04
CA LEU A 61 24.33 5.67 14.09
C LEU A 61 25.62 5.03 13.52
N PRO A 62 26.72 5.09 14.28
CA PRO A 62 27.93 4.35 13.91
C PRO A 62 27.69 2.84 13.91
N PRO A 63 28.44 2.04 13.12
CA PRO A 63 28.19 0.60 12.92
C PRO A 63 28.11 -0.21 14.21
N SER A 64 28.96 0.05 15.19
CA SER A 64 29.01 -0.66 16.47
C SER A 64 27.77 -0.46 17.34
N ALA A 65 27.27 0.78 17.45
CA ALA A 65 26.05 1.11 18.17
C ALA A 65 24.80 0.59 17.44
N GLY A 66 24.81 0.63 16.11
CA GLY A 66 23.70 0.18 15.27
C GLY A 66 23.45 -1.32 15.37
N ALA A 67 24.48 -2.16 15.50
CA ALA A 67 24.33 -3.62 15.64
C ALA A 67 23.55 -3.99 16.93
N THR A 68 23.81 -3.33 18.04
CA THR A 68 23.09 -3.53 19.31
C THR A 68 21.64 -3.06 19.18
N SER A 69 21.40 -1.93 18.50
CA SER A 69 20.07 -1.37 18.25
C SER A 69 19.19 -2.30 17.40
N VAL A 70 19.76 -2.91 16.34
CA VAL A 70 19.06 -3.90 15.53
C VAL A 70 18.63 -5.12 16.36
N LYS A 71 19.54 -5.67 17.18
CA LYS A 71 19.22 -6.81 18.07
C LYS A 71 18.09 -6.46 19.04
N ALA A 72 18.15 -5.29 19.68
CA ALA A 72 17.12 -4.82 20.60
C ALA A 72 15.76 -4.65 19.91
N ALA A 73 15.74 -4.07 18.70
CA ALA A 73 14.51 -3.90 17.93
C ALA A 73 13.91 -5.25 17.50
N VAL A 74 14.74 -6.21 17.06
CA VAL A 74 14.29 -7.57 16.73
C VAL A 74 13.71 -8.27 17.97
N HIS A 75 14.35 -8.15 19.13
CA HIS A 75 13.82 -8.70 20.37
C HIS A 75 12.46 -8.10 20.72
N GLY A 76 12.34 -6.76 20.65
CA GLY A 76 11.08 -6.06 20.88
C GLY A 76 9.98 -6.46 19.90
N ALA A 77 10.33 -6.58 18.61
CA ALA A 77 9.41 -6.99 17.55
C ALA A 77 8.90 -8.45 17.78
N ARG A 78 9.79 -9.38 18.10
CA ARG A 78 9.41 -10.77 18.44
C ARG A 78 8.44 -10.84 19.60
N ARG A 79 8.68 -10.05 20.64
CA ARG A 79 7.76 -10.00 21.82
C ARG A 79 6.41 -9.37 21.50
N ALA A 80 6.38 -8.40 20.58
CA ALA A 80 5.12 -7.77 20.15
C ALA A 80 4.28 -8.72 19.28
N LEU A 81 4.93 -9.42 18.34
CA LEU A 81 4.28 -10.35 17.43
C LEU A 81 3.85 -11.67 18.10
N CYS A 82 4.60 -12.12 19.12
CA CYS A 82 4.36 -13.38 19.79
C CYS A 82 4.56 -13.25 21.33
N PRO A 83 3.62 -12.64 22.06
CA PRO A 83 3.77 -12.38 23.49
C PRO A 83 3.91 -13.64 24.36
N ALA A 84 3.27 -14.73 23.96
CA ALA A 84 3.20 -15.99 24.72
C ALA A 84 4.31 -17.01 24.37
N GLY A 85 5.20 -16.68 23.42
CA GLY A 85 6.24 -17.62 22.97
C GLY A 85 5.70 -18.81 22.16
N GLU A 86 4.51 -18.69 21.60
CA GLU A 86 3.85 -19.73 20.80
C GLU A 86 4.67 -20.04 19.55
N ARG A 87 4.97 -21.33 19.33
CA ARG A 87 5.82 -21.79 18.21
C ARG A 87 5.12 -21.73 16.84
N HIS A 88 3.83 -21.43 16.80
CA HIS A 88 3.00 -21.46 15.60
C HIS A 88 2.41 -20.08 15.25
N ALA A 89 3.13 -19.00 15.55
CA ALA A 89 2.69 -17.67 15.17
C ALA A 89 2.62 -17.55 13.63
N ALA A 90 1.53 -16.97 13.13
CA ALA A 90 1.35 -16.67 11.70
C ALA A 90 2.46 -15.75 11.13
N VAL A 91 3.24 -15.14 12.02
CA VAL A 91 4.37 -14.25 11.69
C VAL A 91 5.54 -14.55 12.60
N ARG A 92 6.72 -14.81 12.03
CA ARG A 92 7.95 -15.07 12.76
C ARG A 92 9.14 -14.34 12.16
N ILE A 93 9.97 -13.73 13.00
CA ILE A 93 11.27 -13.19 12.58
C ILE A 93 12.33 -14.24 12.86
N ALA A 94 12.78 -14.95 11.84
CA ALA A 94 13.87 -15.92 11.92
C ALA A 94 15.22 -15.21 11.90
N SER A 95 16.21 -15.78 12.63
CA SER A 95 17.61 -15.39 12.45
C SER A 95 18.20 -16.27 11.36
N VAL A 96 18.79 -15.65 10.35
CA VAL A 96 19.50 -16.30 9.25
C VAL A 96 20.95 -15.82 9.24
N ASP A 97 21.81 -16.48 8.44
CA ASP A 97 23.20 -16.05 8.36
C ASP A 97 23.30 -14.58 7.90
N GLY A 98 24.02 -13.81 8.69
CA GLY A 98 24.20 -12.36 8.46
C GLY A 98 22.98 -11.48 8.67
N GLY A 99 21.76 -11.99 8.95
CA GLY A 99 20.58 -11.16 8.97
C GLY A 99 19.33 -11.75 9.62
N TYR A 100 18.17 -11.30 9.12
CA TYR A 100 16.84 -11.69 9.57
C TYR A 100 15.91 -11.92 8.39
N LEU A 101 15.00 -12.87 8.54
CA LEU A 101 13.94 -13.20 7.59
C LEU A 101 12.59 -13.10 8.30
N LEU A 102 11.63 -12.40 7.67
CA LEU A 102 10.24 -12.45 8.12
C LEU A 102 9.54 -13.59 7.39
N GLU A 103 9.14 -14.59 8.15
CA GLU A 103 8.27 -15.67 7.74
C GLU A 103 6.83 -15.27 8.06
N ALA A 104 5.99 -15.15 7.05
CA ALA A 104 4.64 -14.62 7.15
C ALA A 104 3.69 -15.26 6.11
N ASP A 105 3.86 -16.53 5.82
CA ASP A 105 3.16 -17.24 4.73
C ASP A 105 1.64 -17.28 4.95
N GLN A 106 1.19 -17.28 6.19
CA GLN A 106 -0.23 -17.27 6.56
C GLN A 106 -0.80 -15.86 6.81
N LEU A 107 0.01 -14.82 6.64
CA LEU A 107 -0.39 -13.44 6.85
C LEU A 107 -0.89 -12.82 5.55
N ARG A 108 -2.15 -12.37 5.52
CA ARG A 108 -2.65 -11.59 4.39
C ARG A 108 -2.14 -10.15 4.49
N ILE A 109 -1.28 -9.75 3.56
CA ILE A 109 -0.69 -8.42 3.50
C ILE A 109 -1.36 -7.63 2.37
N ASP A 110 -1.89 -6.45 2.69
CA ASP A 110 -2.63 -5.63 1.73
C ASP A 110 -1.74 -5.15 0.57
N VAL A 111 -0.56 -4.62 0.83
CA VAL A 111 0.38 -4.19 -0.22
C VAL A 111 0.77 -5.36 -1.14
N ALA A 112 0.97 -6.57 -0.61
CA ALA A 112 1.23 -7.75 -1.41
C ALA A 112 0.04 -8.13 -2.30
N THR A 113 -1.17 -7.95 -1.79
CA THR A 113 -2.39 -8.17 -2.55
C THR A 113 -2.54 -7.13 -3.65
N PHE A 114 -2.28 -5.86 -3.34
CA PHE A 114 -2.26 -4.77 -4.31
C PHE A 114 -1.28 -5.05 -5.45
N GLU A 115 -0.01 -5.33 -5.15
CA GLU A 115 1.04 -5.64 -6.13
C GLU A 115 0.66 -6.81 -7.05
N ARG A 116 0.18 -7.90 -6.46
CA ARG A 116 -0.24 -9.08 -7.22
C ARG A 116 -1.43 -8.77 -8.15
N ARG A 117 -2.38 -7.94 -7.73
CA ARG A 117 -3.52 -7.52 -8.55
C ARG A 117 -3.09 -6.61 -9.70
N ILE A 118 -2.17 -5.67 -9.45
CA ILE A 118 -1.58 -4.84 -10.52
C ILE A 118 -0.83 -5.71 -11.53
N ALA A 119 0.01 -6.65 -11.08
CA ALA A 119 0.73 -7.55 -11.98
C ALA A 119 -0.24 -8.42 -12.83
N ALA A 120 -1.29 -8.95 -12.22
CA ALA A 120 -2.32 -9.72 -12.92
C ALA A 120 -3.10 -8.87 -13.93
N ALA A 121 -3.38 -7.61 -13.62
CA ALA A 121 -4.00 -6.67 -14.54
C ALA A 121 -3.10 -6.40 -15.76
N THR A 122 -1.81 -6.15 -15.52
CA THR A 122 -0.82 -5.95 -16.59
C THR A 122 -0.74 -7.16 -17.52
N ALA A 123 -0.72 -8.37 -16.96
CA ALA A 123 -0.71 -9.61 -17.75
C ALA A 123 -2.01 -9.77 -18.58
N ALA A 124 -3.17 -9.44 -18.00
CA ALA A 124 -4.44 -9.49 -18.71
C ALA A 124 -4.51 -8.47 -19.86
N VAL A 125 -3.98 -7.25 -19.66
CA VAL A 125 -3.86 -6.23 -20.73
C VAL A 125 -2.98 -6.77 -21.86
N ALA A 126 -1.83 -7.35 -21.55
CA ALA A 126 -0.91 -7.93 -22.54
C ALA A 126 -1.56 -9.09 -23.32
N ALA A 127 -2.47 -9.83 -22.70
CA ALA A 127 -3.26 -10.91 -23.33
C ALA A 127 -4.48 -10.38 -24.10
N GLY A 128 -4.78 -9.09 -24.09
CA GLY A 128 -5.96 -8.49 -24.72
C GLY A 128 -7.27 -8.70 -23.95
N ASP A 129 -7.22 -9.30 -22.75
CA ASP A 129 -8.41 -9.54 -21.93
C ASP A 129 -8.72 -8.31 -21.04
N ARG A 130 -9.44 -7.37 -21.63
CA ARG A 130 -9.80 -6.09 -20.98
C ARG A 130 -10.75 -6.29 -19.79
N LEU A 131 -11.65 -7.28 -19.85
CA LEU A 131 -12.62 -7.54 -18.79
C LEU A 131 -11.91 -8.08 -17.53
N LEU A 132 -11.01 -9.04 -17.73
CA LEU A 132 -10.19 -9.60 -16.66
C LEU A 132 -9.28 -8.52 -16.07
N ALA A 133 -8.65 -7.70 -16.92
CA ALA A 133 -7.83 -6.57 -16.48
C ALA A 133 -8.61 -5.61 -15.58
N ALA A 134 -9.81 -5.19 -16.02
CA ALA A 134 -10.70 -4.34 -15.23
C ALA A 134 -11.07 -4.96 -13.87
N GLY A 135 -11.32 -6.27 -13.83
CA GLY A 135 -11.58 -7.01 -12.60
C GLY A 135 -10.41 -6.96 -11.62
N HIS A 136 -9.19 -7.13 -12.12
CA HIS A 136 -7.97 -7.03 -11.30
C HIS A 136 -7.70 -5.59 -10.83
N LEU A 137 -7.86 -4.60 -11.71
CA LEU A 137 -7.69 -3.19 -11.37
C LEU A 137 -8.65 -2.73 -10.27
N ARG A 138 -9.95 -3.07 -10.39
CA ARG A 138 -10.95 -2.78 -9.34
C ARG A 138 -10.52 -3.33 -7.98
N ARG A 139 -10.08 -4.59 -7.95
CA ARG A 139 -9.60 -5.22 -6.71
C ARG A 139 -8.33 -4.57 -6.16
N ALA A 140 -7.45 -4.09 -7.04
CA ALA A 140 -6.25 -3.36 -6.61
C ALA A 140 -6.63 -2.04 -5.92
N VAL A 141 -7.48 -1.22 -6.55
CA VAL A 141 -7.88 0.09 -5.98
C VAL A 141 -8.78 -0.04 -4.74
N GLU A 142 -9.52 -1.14 -4.59
CA GLU A 142 -10.28 -1.45 -3.37
C GLU A 142 -9.34 -1.71 -2.17
N VAL A 143 -8.20 -2.35 -2.41
CA VAL A 143 -7.19 -2.62 -1.38
C VAL A 143 -6.36 -1.38 -1.05
N TYR A 144 -6.14 -0.49 -2.02
CA TYR A 144 -5.42 0.77 -1.82
C TYR A 144 -6.30 1.78 -1.08
N ARG A 145 -6.27 1.76 0.26
CA ARG A 145 -7.09 2.63 1.12
C ARG A 145 -6.48 4.01 1.37
N GLY A 146 -5.23 4.21 0.98
CA GLY A 146 -4.46 5.44 1.13
C GLY A 146 -2.97 5.13 1.05
N ASP A 147 -2.15 6.13 1.31
CA ASP A 147 -0.70 6.04 1.21
C ASP A 147 -0.10 4.92 2.05
N LEU A 148 0.96 4.31 1.53
CA LEU A 148 1.71 3.29 2.24
C LEU A 148 2.39 3.91 3.47
N LEU A 149 2.10 3.37 4.66
CA LEU A 149 2.72 3.78 5.92
C LEU A 149 2.78 5.31 6.07
N PRO A 150 1.65 6.02 6.08
CA PRO A 150 1.62 7.50 5.97
C PRO A 150 2.36 8.23 7.10
N THR A 151 2.56 7.58 8.25
CA THR A 151 3.26 8.15 9.41
C THR A 151 4.74 7.75 9.49
N GLN A 152 5.28 7.06 8.48
CA GLN A 152 6.67 6.63 8.43
C GLN A 152 7.47 7.54 7.50
N ASP A 153 8.35 8.39 8.07
CA ASP A 153 9.11 9.40 7.33
C ASP A 153 10.49 8.91 6.87
N ALA A 154 10.86 7.64 7.14
CA ALA A 154 12.13 7.09 6.70
C ALA A 154 12.18 6.98 5.17
N GLU A 155 13.34 7.27 4.58
CA GLU A 155 13.56 7.31 3.13
C GLU A 155 13.06 6.04 2.40
N TRP A 156 13.31 4.86 2.99
CA TRP A 156 12.81 3.60 2.42
C TRP A 156 11.27 3.54 2.33
N ALA A 157 10.55 4.15 3.27
CA ALA A 157 9.09 4.16 3.25
C ALA A 157 8.54 5.20 2.26
N VAL A 158 9.24 6.32 2.11
CA VAL A 158 8.88 7.37 1.14
C VAL A 158 8.97 6.82 -0.28
N ALA A 159 10.07 6.13 -0.64
CA ALA A 159 10.25 5.54 -1.98
C ALA A 159 9.16 4.50 -2.30
N GLU A 160 8.86 3.59 -1.38
CA GLU A 160 7.83 2.57 -1.56
C GLU A 160 6.42 3.17 -1.60
N ARG A 161 6.17 4.25 -0.85
CA ARG A 161 4.91 5.00 -0.86
C ARG A 161 4.66 5.60 -2.24
N GLU A 162 5.63 6.34 -2.79
CA GLU A 162 5.52 6.92 -4.13
C GLU A 162 5.33 5.85 -5.21
N TRP A 163 6.03 4.73 -5.10
CA TRP A 163 5.84 3.59 -5.98
C TRP A 163 4.41 3.06 -5.97
N CYS A 164 3.81 2.86 -4.78
CA CYS A 164 2.42 2.43 -4.63
C CYS A 164 1.44 3.48 -5.17
N ARG A 165 1.70 4.75 -4.88
CA ARG A 165 0.86 5.89 -5.30
C ARG A 165 0.76 6.00 -6.82
N VAL A 166 1.90 5.98 -7.51
CA VAL A 166 1.94 6.03 -8.99
C VAL A 166 1.16 4.86 -9.62
N ARG A 167 1.28 3.66 -9.05
CA ARG A 167 0.56 2.48 -9.55
C ARG A 167 -0.95 2.56 -9.27
N ALA A 168 -1.34 3.10 -8.13
CA ALA A 168 -2.76 3.31 -7.81
C ALA A 168 -3.40 4.31 -8.77
N LEU A 169 -2.73 5.44 -9.04
CA LEU A 169 -3.17 6.43 -10.02
C LEU A 169 -3.26 5.83 -11.42
N HIS A 170 -2.26 5.08 -11.86
CA HIS A 170 -2.29 4.41 -13.15
C HIS A 170 -3.48 3.43 -13.26
N ALA A 171 -3.74 2.64 -12.22
CA ALA A 171 -4.89 1.73 -12.20
C ALA A 171 -6.23 2.47 -12.28
N LEU A 172 -6.36 3.59 -11.59
CA LEU A 172 -7.56 4.43 -11.60
C LEU A 172 -7.81 5.07 -12.99
N ARG A 173 -6.73 5.53 -13.65
CA ARG A 173 -6.80 6.05 -15.02
C ARG A 173 -7.26 4.99 -16.01
N LEU A 174 -6.66 3.79 -15.97
CA LEU A 174 -7.10 2.70 -16.84
C LEU A 174 -8.57 2.29 -16.61
N LEU A 175 -9.04 2.31 -15.36
CA LEU A 175 -10.46 2.07 -15.05
C LEU A 175 -11.37 3.19 -15.58
N SER A 176 -10.89 4.42 -15.52
CA SER A 176 -11.59 5.57 -16.10
C SER A 176 -11.71 5.44 -17.62
N ASP A 177 -10.61 5.12 -18.30
CA ASP A 177 -10.58 4.97 -19.76
C ASP A 177 -11.53 3.87 -20.22
N LEU A 178 -11.53 2.72 -19.55
CA LEU A 178 -12.46 1.63 -19.83
C LEU A 178 -13.94 2.03 -19.64
N ALA A 179 -14.21 2.86 -18.64
CA ALA A 179 -15.55 3.39 -18.38
C ALA A 179 -15.97 4.39 -19.46
N LEU A 180 -15.09 5.29 -19.88
CA LEU A 180 -15.33 6.26 -20.96
C LEU A 180 -15.61 5.55 -22.29
N GLU A 181 -14.84 4.54 -22.65
CA GLU A 181 -15.02 3.75 -23.86
C GLU A 181 -16.38 3.02 -23.90
N SER A 182 -16.87 2.60 -22.74
CA SER A 182 -18.18 1.95 -22.61
C SER A 182 -19.37 2.92 -22.46
N GLY A 183 -19.10 4.23 -22.37
CA GLY A 183 -20.10 5.26 -22.11
C GLY A 183 -20.64 5.26 -20.67
N ASP A 184 -19.96 4.58 -19.74
CA ASP A 184 -20.33 4.59 -18.32
C ASP A 184 -19.72 5.83 -17.62
N TRP A 185 -20.34 7.00 -17.90
CA TRP A 185 -19.92 8.28 -17.36
C TRP A 185 -19.89 8.31 -15.82
N TRP A 186 -20.81 7.60 -15.17
CA TRP A 186 -20.84 7.52 -13.70
C TRP A 186 -19.68 6.72 -13.13
N ALA A 187 -19.27 5.63 -13.78
CA ALA A 187 -18.08 4.90 -13.38
C ALA A 187 -16.82 5.75 -13.60
N ALA A 188 -16.70 6.47 -14.71
CA ALA A 188 -15.58 7.38 -14.98
C ALA A 188 -15.49 8.47 -13.90
N ILE A 189 -16.61 9.10 -13.54
CA ILE A 189 -16.68 10.08 -12.44
C ILE A 189 -16.17 9.45 -11.13
N ARG A 190 -16.61 8.26 -10.78
CA ARG A 190 -16.19 7.57 -9.56
C ARG A 190 -14.68 7.36 -9.51
N TRP A 191 -14.07 6.90 -10.61
CA TRP A 191 -12.64 6.62 -10.65
C TRP A 191 -11.80 7.89 -10.61
N ASN A 192 -12.21 8.95 -11.29
CA ASN A 192 -11.50 10.22 -11.27
C ASN A 192 -11.63 10.93 -9.92
N ARG A 193 -12.80 10.86 -9.24
CA ARG A 193 -12.90 11.33 -7.87
C ARG A 193 -11.94 10.59 -6.93
N ARG A 194 -11.83 9.26 -7.11
CA ARG A 194 -10.87 8.46 -6.34
C ARG A 194 -9.42 8.81 -6.67
N ALA A 195 -9.12 9.17 -7.93
CA ALA A 195 -7.79 9.66 -8.32
C ALA A 195 -7.44 10.97 -7.59
N LEU A 196 -8.37 11.90 -7.47
CA LEU A 196 -8.16 13.15 -6.72
C LEU A 196 -8.01 12.94 -5.20
N GLU A 197 -8.48 11.83 -4.63
CA GLU A 197 -8.17 11.47 -3.24
C GLU A 197 -6.71 11.01 -3.08
N VAL A 198 -6.10 10.46 -4.13
CA VAL A 198 -4.70 10.02 -4.16
C VAL A 198 -3.78 11.17 -4.56
N ASP A 199 -4.15 11.93 -5.59
CA ASP A 199 -3.45 13.12 -6.05
C ASP A 199 -4.43 14.28 -6.23
N PRO A 200 -4.54 15.20 -5.26
CA PRO A 200 -5.46 16.33 -5.31
C PRO A 200 -5.17 17.35 -6.41
N TYR A 201 -4.05 17.21 -7.13
CA TYR A 201 -3.60 18.13 -8.16
C TYR A 201 -3.57 17.48 -9.58
N ASP A 202 -4.14 16.29 -9.77
CA ASP A 202 -4.17 15.60 -11.06
C ASP A 202 -5.04 16.36 -12.08
N PRO A 203 -4.45 17.07 -13.07
CA PRO A 203 -5.21 17.87 -14.02
C PRO A 203 -6.09 17.02 -14.94
N ALA A 204 -5.66 15.79 -15.26
CA ALA A 204 -6.42 14.90 -16.12
C ALA A 204 -7.72 14.45 -15.44
N ALA A 205 -7.67 14.19 -14.12
CA ALA A 205 -8.87 13.82 -13.39
C ALA A 205 -9.92 14.96 -13.35
N PHE A 206 -9.51 16.21 -13.17
CA PHE A 206 -10.41 17.35 -13.24
C PHE A 206 -11.07 17.47 -14.62
N THR A 207 -10.29 17.36 -15.68
CA THR A 207 -10.80 17.43 -17.06
C THR A 207 -11.86 16.36 -17.32
N VAL A 208 -11.56 15.10 -16.98
CA VAL A 208 -12.51 14.00 -17.17
C VAL A 208 -13.77 14.19 -16.33
N LEU A 209 -13.67 14.70 -15.10
CA LEU A 209 -14.84 14.98 -14.27
C LEU A 209 -15.74 16.05 -14.90
N ALA A 210 -15.17 17.15 -15.41
CA ALA A 210 -15.94 18.18 -16.09
C ALA A 210 -16.62 17.63 -17.36
N ASP A 211 -15.89 16.89 -18.19
CA ASP A 211 -16.40 16.33 -19.44
C ASP A 211 -17.53 15.31 -19.20
N CYS A 212 -17.36 14.39 -18.24
CA CYS A 212 -18.42 13.44 -17.90
C CYS A 212 -19.71 14.14 -17.44
N HIS A 213 -19.60 15.20 -16.64
CA HIS A 213 -20.78 15.97 -16.22
C HIS A 213 -21.43 16.72 -17.39
N ARG A 214 -20.63 17.19 -18.37
CA ARG A 214 -21.19 17.76 -19.62
C ARG A 214 -21.96 16.72 -20.42
N GLN A 215 -21.43 15.52 -20.59
CA GLN A 215 -22.09 14.41 -21.27
C GLN A 215 -23.42 14.00 -20.60
N LEU A 216 -23.50 14.11 -19.29
CA LEU A 216 -24.70 13.85 -18.51
C LEU A 216 -25.69 15.05 -18.49
N GLY A 217 -25.37 16.18 -19.13
CA GLY A 217 -26.20 17.40 -19.10
C GLY A 217 -26.15 18.16 -17.79
N ILE A 218 -25.21 17.83 -16.87
CA ILE A 218 -25.11 18.46 -15.53
C ILE A 218 -24.12 19.64 -15.61
N THR A 219 -24.45 20.65 -16.38
CA THR A 219 -23.57 21.80 -16.71
C THR A 219 -23.04 22.51 -15.45
N ALA A 220 -23.87 22.69 -14.41
CA ALA A 220 -23.43 23.36 -13.19
C ALA A 220 -22.31 22.59 -12.45
N ALA A 221 -22.33 21.25 -12.48
CA ALA A 221 -21.28 20.46 -11.90
C ALA A 221 -20.00 20.51 -12.75
N ALA A 222 -20.14 20.50 -14.07
CA ALA A 222 -18.99 20.64 -14.98
C ALA A 222 -18.22 21.96 -14.74
N LEU A 223 -18.93 23.08 -14.67
CA LEU A 223 -18.33 24.39 -14.39
C LEU A 223 -17.60 24.42 -13.04
N ARG A 224 -18.18 23.79 -12.01
CA ARG A 224 -17.50 23.71 -10.70
C ARG A 224 -16.20 22.92 -10.76
N TRP A 225 -16.13 21.86 -11.56
CA TRP A 225 -14.89 21.10 -11.73
C TRP A 225 -13.83 21.91 -12.48
N ASP A 226 -14.23 22.72 -13.49
CA ASP A 226 -13.33 23.64 -14.18
C ASP A 226 -12.77 24.70 -13.21
N GLU A 227 -13.61 25.31 -12.37
CA GLU A 227 -13.20 26.29 -11.36
C GLU A 227 -12.23 25.68 -10.34
N LEU A 228 -12.53 24.46 -9.85
CA LEU A 228 -11.67 23.73 -8.92
C LEU A 228 -10.31 23.43 -9.54
N ALA A 229 -10.28 23.00 -10.81
CA ALA A 229 -9.05 22.77 -11.55
C ALA A 229 -8.18 24.03 -11.59
N GLN A 230 -8.76 25.16 -11.99
CA GLN A 230 -8.05 26.45 -12.05
C GLN A 230 -7.49 26.85 -10.68
N SER A 231 -8.31 26.75 -9.62
CA SER A 231 -7.90 27.12 -8.27
C SER A 231 -6.78 26.24 -7.71
N ARG A 232 -6.84 24.93 -7.96
CA ARG A 232 -5.86 23.97 -7.43
C ARG A 232 -4.54 24.02 -8.20
N LEU A 233 -4.61 24.08 -9.54
CA LEU A 233 -3.41 24.10 -10.39
C LEU A 233 -2.66 25.44 -10.35
N ALA A 234 -3.30 26.52 -9.95
CA ALA A 234 -2.64 27.81 -9.71
C ALA A 234 -1.82 27.85 -8.40
N GLN A 235 -1.91 26.82 -7.55
CA GLN A 235 -1.20 26.75 -6.27
C GLN A 235 0.09 25.91 -6.33
N VAL A 236 0.39 25.30 -7.49
CA VAL A 236 1.58 24.48 -7.78
C VAL A 236 2.56 25.25 -8.62
#